data_b6901268a2a0e40fbcdf0255f99d20ce
#
_entry.id   b6901268a2a0e40fbcdf0255f99d20ce
#
_cell.length_a   1.000
_cell.length_b   1.000
_cell.length_c   1.000
_cell.angle_alpha   90.00
_cell.angle_beta   90.00
_cell.angle_gamma   90.00
#
_symmetry.space_group_name_H-M   'P 1'
#
loop_
_entity.id
_entity.type
_entity.pdbx_description
1 polymer ?
#
loop_
_entity_poly.entity_id
_entity_poly.type
_entity_poly.pdbx_seq_one_letter_code
_entity_poly.pdbx_strand_id
1 'polypeptide(L)'
;MIFFKQGGVHANALAFAKYSRHSWQKALKTSSQIQQPPADSLFQNAFEHAAIGIALVAPDGSWLRVNRSVCEITGYSEAELLQRTFQDITHPDDLERDLANANKLLAGEIETYQTEKRYFHKNGSVVWVLLSVSLFREDGQPRFFISQIQDITRRKESEAQLSEAAAEIKRLRSQLVKVCAWTKRIHIDGRWIPMDEFLRNYLHLNLTHGMSVEGARMSDPQ
;
A
#
# COMPACT_ATOMS: atom_id res chain seq x y z
N MET A 1 30.22 -26.01 -26.39
CA MET A 1 31.26 -25.75 -25.36
C MET A 1 31.38 -24.24 -25.25
N ILE A 2 30.59 -23.63 -24.37
CA ILE A 2 30.55 -22.17 -24.17
C ILE A 2 30.91 -21.93 -22.71
N PHE A 3 32.09 -21.33 -22.49
CA PHE A 3 32.59 -20.92 -21.18
C PHE A 3 31.84 -19.69 -20.69
N PHE A 4 31.06 -19.79 -19.59
CA PHE A 4 30.60 -18.66 -18.83
C PHE A 4 31.68 -18.20 -17.85
N LYS A 5 32.19 -17.00 -18.07
CA LYS A 5 33.16 -16.32 -17.20
C LYS A 5 32.40 -15.77 -15.99
N GLN A 6 32.44 -16.46 -14.85
CA GLN A 6 32.07 -15.89 -13.55
C GLN A 6 33.23 -15.01 -13.06
N GLY A 7 33.02 -13.72 -13.00
CA GLY A 7 34.00 -12.80 -12.46
C GLY A 7 33.42 -11.39 -12.40
N GLY A 8 33.00 -10.93 -11.22
CA GLY A 8 32.69 -9.51 -11.04
C GLY A 8 31.85 -9.09 -9.85
N VAL A 9 31.24 -9.99 -9.09
CA VAL A 9 30.30 -9.57 -8.02
C VAL A 9 30.93 -9.51 -6.62
N HIS A 10 32.03 -10.26 -6.38
CA HIS A 10 32.67 -10.31 -5.05
C HIS A 10 33.62 -9.13 -4.73
N ALA A 11 34.15 -8.42 -5.73
CA ALA A 11 35.08 -7.31 -5.49
C ALA A 11 34.36 -6.03 -4.96
N ASN A 12 33.11 -5.79 -5.35
CA ASN A 12 32.37 -4.60 -4.94
C ASN A 12 31.79 -4.69 -3.51
N ALA A 13 31.44 -5.90 -3.04
CA ALA A 13 30.89 -6.08 -1.68
C ALA A 13 31.94 -5.84 -0.58
N LEU A 14 33.20 -6.22 -0.82
CA LEU A 14 34.29 -5.99 0.14
C LEU A 14 34.76 -4.54 0.16
N ALA A 15 34.69 -3.81 -0.96
CA ALA A 15 34.99 -2.38 -1.03
C ALA A 15 33.92 -1.56 -0.29
N PHE A 16 32.64 -1.92 -0.41
CA PHE A 16 31.54 -1.26 0.30
C PHE A 16 31.60 -1.47 1.82
N ALA A 17 31.97 -2.67 2.27
CA ALA A 17 32.14 -3.00 3.69
C ALA A 17 33.34 -2.28 4.33
N LYS A 18 34.42 -2.05 3.58
CA LYS A 18 35.59 -1.27 4.07
C LYS A 18 35.28 0.23 4.19
N TYR A 19 34.52 0.80 3.23
CA TYR A 19 34.16 2.22 3.27
C TYR A 19 33.19 2.53 4.42
N SER A 20 32.26 1.60 4.73
CA SER A 20 31.32 1.77 5.83
C SER A 20 31.99 1.76 7.21
N ARG A 21 32.95 0.85 7.47
CA ARG A 21 33.60 0.77 8.79
C ARG A 21 34.47 1.99 9.13
N HIS A 22 35.17 2.55 8.16
CA HIS A 22 36.04 3.73 8.41
C HIS A 22 35.24 5.01 8.64
N SER A 23 34.15 5.19 7.91
CA SER A 23 33.27 6.35 8.12
C SER A 23 32.51 6.25 9.45
N TRP A 24 32.06 5.07 9.85
CA TRP A 24 31.44 4.86 11.16
C TRP A 24 32.39 5.03 12.31
N GLN A 25 33.66 4.54 12.20
CA GLN A 25 34.67 4.77 13.25
C GLN A 25 35.08 6.23 13.40
N LYS A 26 35.06 7.01 12.30
CA LYS A 26 35.32 8.43 12.35
C LYS A 26 34.14 9.19 12.97
N ALA A 27 32.90 8.81 12.65
CA ALA A 27 31.70 9.34 13.28
C ALA A 27 31.62 9.03 14.78
N LEU A 28 32.00 7.81 15.20
CA LEU A 28 32.04 7.42 16.62
C LEU A 28 33.10 8.16 17.44
N LYS A 29 34.22 8.56 16.85
CA LYS A 29 35.24 9.39 17.51
C LYS A 29 34.79 10.85 17.69
N THR A 30 33.86 11.33 16.87
CA THR A 30 33.31 12.69 16.98
C THR A 30 32.13 12.72 17.94
N SER A 31 31.53 11.57 18.28
CA SER A 31 30.36 11.49 19.16
C SER A 31 30.67 11.70 20.65
N SER A 32 31.94 11.65 21.07
CA SER A 32 32.36 11.97 22.43
C SER A 32 32.31 13.47 22.79
N GLN A 33 31.94 14.34 21.82
CA GLN A 33 31.76 15.79 22.02
C GLN A 33 30.34 16.28 21.72
N ILE A 34 29.40 15.37 21.44
CA ILE A 34 28.00 15.77 21.31
C ILE A 34 27.49 16.05 22.73
N GLN A 35 27.55 17.31 23.15
CA GLN A 35 26.79 17.78 24.31
C GLN A 35 25.31 17.46 24.02
N GLN A 36 24.69 16.66 24.87
CA GLN A 36 23.25 16.40 24.75
C GLN A 36 22.53 17.74 24.84
N PRO A 37 21.71 18.10 23.84
CA PRO A 37 20.92 19.32 23.93
C PRO A 37 19.98 19.22 25.15
N PRO A 38 19.54 20.34 25.71
CA PRO A 38 18.52 20.35 26.76
C PRO A 38 17.34 19.47 26.39
N ALA A 39 16.75 18.76 27.35
CA ALA A 39 15.67 17.78 27.10
C ALA A 39 14.53 18.38 26.27
N ASP A 40 14.16 19.62 26.51
CA ASP A 40 13.12 20.32 25.75
C ASP A 40 13.51 20.51 24.28
N SER A 41 14.76 20.87 23.98
CA SER A 41 15.21 21.05 22.60
C SER A 41 15.37 19.70 21.88
N LEU A 42 15.72 18.63 22.61
CA LEU A 42 15.79 17.28 22.07
C LEU A 42 14.39 16.79 21.64
N PHE A 43 13.40 16.95 22.53
CA PHE A 43 12.03 16.63 22.23
C PHE A 43 11.49 17.44 21.04
N GLN A 44 11.69 18.75 21.05
CA GLN A 44 11.29 19.64 19.97
C GLN A 44 11.85 19.17 18.63
N ASN A 45 13.15 18.91 18.56
CA ASN A 45 13.80 18.45 17.33
C ASN A 45 13.28 17.07 16.90
N ALA A 46 13.12 16.13 17.82
CA ALA A 46 12.59 14.80 17.53
C ALA A 46 11.15 14.86 17.01
N PHE A 47 10.32 15.74 17.58
CA PHE A 47 8.94 15.95 17.14
C PHE A 47 8.89 16.59 15.74
N GLU A 48 9.60 17.70 15.52
CA GLU A 48 9.55 18.45 14.26
C GLU A 48 10.16 17.70 13.07
N HIS A 49 11.23 16.93 13.32
CA HIS A 49 11.95 16.19 12.27
C HIS A 49 11.55 14.72 12.15
N ALA A 50 10.48 14.27 12.84
CA ALA A 50 9.97 12.94 12.65
C ALA A 50 9.47 12.74 11.21
N ALA A 51 9.82 11.60 10.59
CA ALA A 51 9.40 11.25 9.23
C ALA A 51 7.90 10.95 9.10
N ILE A 52 7.23 10.72 10.23
CA ILE A 52 5.77 10.52 10.31
C ILE A 52 5.12 11.75 10.94
N GLY A 53 3.86 11.98 10.61
CA GLY A 53 3.05 12.98 11.28
C GLY A 53 2.89 12.65 12.75
N ILE A 54 3.16 13.62 13.62
CA ILE A 54 2.89 13.50 15.06
C ILE A 54 2.05 14.71 15.45
N ALA A 55 0.94 14.43 16.14
CA ALA A 55 0.03 15.45 16.61
C ALA A 55 -0.38 15.21 18.07
N LEU A 56 -0.58 16.29 18.81
CA LEU A 56 -1.27 16.30 20.07
C LEU A 56 -2.67 16.86 19.86
N VAL A 57 -3.69 16.14 20.30
CA VAL A 57 -5.10 16.45 20.05
C VAL A 57 -5.85 16.44 21.37
N ALA A 58 -6.62 17.49 21.65
CA ALA A 58 -7.44 17.57 22.84
C ALA A 58 -8.59 16.54 22.82
N PRO A 59 -9.19 16.19 23.97
CA PRO A 59 -10.31 15.24 24.03
C PRO A 59 -11.53 15.64 23.18
N ASP A 60 -11.73 16.91 22.90
CA ASP A 60 -12.79 17.43 22.02
C ASP A 60 -12.45 17.34 20.53
N GLY A 61 -11.21 16.94 20.19
CA GLY A 61 -10.75 16.79 18.81
C GLY A 61 -9.95 17.97 18.27
N SER A 62 -9.79 19.06 19.04
CA SER A 62 -9.01 20.22 18.65
C SER A 62 -7.51 19.89 18.57
N TRP A 63 -6.83 20.36 17.53
CA TRP A 63 -5.38 20.22 17.42
C TRP A 63 -4.67 21.13 18.41
N LEU A 64 -3.84 20.58 19.27
CA LEU A 64 -3.03 21.33 20.24
C LEU A 64 -1.65 21.63 19.68
N ARG A 65 -1.09 20.67 18.92
CA ARG A 65 0.21 20.80 18.28
C ARG A 65 0.33 19.77 17.17
N VAL A 66 0.99 20.15 16.09
CA VAL A 66 1.30 19.26 14.97
C VAL A 66 2.75 19.47 14.54
N ASN A 67 3.42 18.43 14.07
CA ASN A 67 4.75 18.56 13.50
C ASN A 67 4.67 18.87 12.00
N ARG A 68 5.81 19.20 11.42
CA ARG A 68 5.95 19.51 10.00
C ARG A 68 5.34 18.43 9.08
N SER A 69 5.54 17.15 9.40
CA SER A 69 5.03 16.05 8.58
C SER A 69 3.50 16.01 8.52
N VAL A 70 2.77 16.38 9.59
CA VAL A 70 1.30 16.51 9.54
C VAL A 70 0.88 17.60 8.55
N CYS A 71 1.59 18.74 8.56
CA CYS A 71 1.32 19.83 7.62
C CYS A 71 1.56 19.39 6.16
N GLU A 72 2.63 18.65 5.91
CA GLU A 72 2.95 18.12 4.59
C GLU A 72 1.91 17.09 4.10
N ILE A 73 1.44 16.19 4.98
CA ILE A 73 0.44 15.17 4.67
C ILE A 73 -0.93 15.80 4.38
N THR A 74 -1.33 16.81 5.14
CA THR A 74 -2.68 17.37 5.06
C THR A 74 -2.76 18.62 4.17
N GLY A 75 -1.62 19.25 3.87
CA GLY A 75 -1.53 20.49 3.09
C GLY A 75 -1.95 21.75 3.86
N TYR A 76 -2.35 21.62 5.11
CA TYR A 76 -2.65 22.75 5.99
C TYR A 76 -1.39 23.18 6.75
N SER A 77 -1.26 24.48 7.01
CA SER A 77 -0.27 24.96 7.97
C SER A 77 -0.67 24.62 9.42
N GLU A 78 0.28 24.61 10.33
CA GLU A 78 -0.01 24.42 11.76
C GLU A 78 -1.05 25.42 12.26
N ALA A 79 -0.91 26.70 11.94
CA ALA A 79 -1.85 27.74 12.33
C ALA A 79 -3.29 27.48 11.85
N GLU A 80 -3.47 26.90 10.67
CA GLU A 80 -4.79 26.52 10.14
C GLU A 80 -5.34 25.29 10.83
N LEU A 81 -4.50 24.29 11.15
CA LEU A 81 -4.91 23.10 11.89
C LEU A 81 -5.35 23.42 13.30
N LEU A 82 -4.62 24.30 14.00
CA LEU A 82 -4.97 24.75 15.35
C LEU A 82 -6.33 25.49 15.44
N GLN A 83 -6.88 25.93 14.31
CA GLN A 83 -8.23 26.54 14.23
C GLN A 83 -9.31 25.50 13.87
N ARG A 84 -8.97 24.22 13.80
CA ARG A 84 -9.83 23.14 13.35
C ARG A 84 -9.82 22.00 14.35
N THR A 85 -10.70 21.03 14.07
CA THR A 85 -10.69 19.73 14.72
C THR A 85 -10.24 18.66 13.72
N PHE A 86 -9.87 17.47 14.20
CA PHE A 86 -9.58 16.37 13.28
C PHE A 86 -10.82 15.91 12.50
N GLN A 87 -12.01 16.12 13.08
CA GLN A 87 -13.29 15.82 12.45
C GLN A 87 -13.49 16.62 11.17
N ASP A 88 -13.06 17.89 11.15
CA ASP A 88 -13.22 18.79 9.99
C ASP A 88 -12.49 18.31 8.73
N ILE A 89 -11.43 17.56 8.91
CA ILE A 89 -10.62 17.05 7.79
C ILE A 89 -10.79 15.54 7.57
N THR A 90 -11.53 14.83 8.43
CA THR A 90 -11.78 13.39 8.27
C THR A 90 -12.91 13.15 7.27
N HIS A 91 -12.74 12.17 6.39
CA HIS A 91 -13.80 11.76 5.46
C HIS A 91 -15.04 11.28 6.23
N PRO A 92 -16.27 11.69 5.84
CA PRO A 92 -17.50 11.37 6.58
C PRO A 92 -17.71 9.88 6.85
N ASP A 93 -17.43 9.01 5.87
CA ASP A 93 -17.59 7.55 6.03
C ASP A 93 -16.68 6.95 7.11
N ASP A 94 -15.57 7.62 7.45
CA ASP A 94 -14.58 7.12 8.39
C ASP A 94 -14.72 7.75 9.79
N LEU A 95 -15.48 8.86 9.88
CA LEU A 95 -15.58 9.69 11.09
C LEU A 95 -16.25 8.96 12.26
N GLU A 96 -17.37 8.28 12.03
CA GLU A 96 -18.11 7.58 13.08
C GLU A 96 -17.25 6.51 13.76
N ARG A 97 -16.54 5.72 12.96
CA ARG A 97 -15.64 4.67 13.46
C ARG A 97 -14.47 5.26 14.26
N ASP A 98 -13.92 6.38 13.80
CA ASP A 98 -12.79 7.03 14.48
C ASP A 98 -13.22 7.60 15.83
N LEU A 99 -14.38 8.28 15.89
CA LEU A 99 -14.99 8.80 17.14
C LEU A 99 -15.31 7.67 18.12
N ALA A 100 -15.82 6.55 17.65
CA ALA A 100 -16.10 5.39 18.52
C ALA A 100 -14.82 4.86 19.18
N ASN A 101 -13.70 4.80 18.44
CA ASN A 101 -12.41 4.39 18.99
C ASN A 101 -11.84 5.43 19.97
N ALA A 102 -11.94 6.72 19.65
CA ALA A 102 -11.52 7.78 20.56
C ALA A 102 -12.30 7.75 21.88
N ASN A 103 -13.62 7.50 21.84
CA ASN A 103 -14.46 7.36 23.03
C ASN A 103 -14.06 6.15 23.90
N LYS A 104 -13.70 5.00 23.30
CA LYS A 104 -13.18 3.84 24.01
C LYS A 104 -11.86 4.15 24.72
N LEU A 105 -10.95 4.91 24.09
CA LEU A 105 -9.74 5.41 24.72
C LEU A 105 -10.05 6.32 25.93
N LEU A 106 -11.00 7.26 25.77
CA LEU A 106 -11.40 8.15 26.84
C LEU A 106 -12.04 7.40 28.01
N ALA A 107 -12.82 6.37 27.73
CA ALA A 107 -13.42 5.49 28.74
C ALA A 107 -12.39 4.57 29.43
N GLY A 108 -11.17 4.42 28.84
CA GLY A 108 -10.16 3.50 29.35
C GLY A 108 -10.43 2.03 29.01
N GLU A 109 -11.31 1.77 28.04
CA GLU A 109 -11.62 0.43 27.55
C GLU A 109 -10.46 -0.16 26.72
N ILE A 110 -9.71 0.71 26.06
CA ILE A 110 -8.52 0.38 25.27
C ILE A 110 -7.38 1.35 25.61
N GLU A 111 -6.13 0.91 25.47
CA GLU A 111 -4.95 1.76 25.72
C GLU A 111 -4.49 2.48 24.44
N THR A 112 -4.68 1.84 23.30
CA THR A 112 -4.30 2.36 21.97
C THR A 112 -5.25 1.83 20.91
N TYR A 113 -5.34 2.51 19.77
CA TYR A 113 -5.94 1.93 18.57
C TYR A 113 -5.17 2.33 17.31
N GLN A 114 -5.34 1.53 16.27
CA GLN A 114 -4.82 1.81 14.95
C GLN A 114 -5.95 1.63 13.92
N THR A 115 -6.03 2.55 12.98
CA THR A 115 -7.03 2.50 11.91
C THR A 115 -6.50 3.16 10.64
N GLU A 116 -6.93 2.63 9.48
CA GLU A 116 -6.77 3.32 8.22
C GLU A 116 -8.00 4.20 7.98
N LYS A 117 -7.78 5.46 7.63
CA LYS A 117 -8.85 6.40 7.31
C LYS A 117 -8.41 7.41 6.26
N ARG A 118 -9.37 8.17 5.78
CA ARG A 118 -9.17 9.22 4.78
C ARG A 118 -9.24 10.60 5.42
N TYR A 119 -8.29 11.44 5.05
CA TYR A 119 -8.34 12.88 5.28
C TYR A 119 -8.63 13.62 3.99
N PHE A 120 -9.29 14.77 4.08
CA PHE A 120 -9.30 15.74 3.00
C PHE A 120 -8.06 16.63 3.12
N HIS A 121 -7.24 16.58 2.08
CA HIS A 121 -6.14 17.51 1.91
C HIS A 121 -6.69 18.90 1.58
N LYS A 122 -5.96 19.96 1.93
CA LYS A 122 -6.37 21.36 1.69
C LYS A 122 -6.73 21.67 0.24
N ASN A 123 -6.10 20.99 -0.72
CA ASN A 123 -6.41 21.14 -2.15
C ASN A 123 -7.67 20.38 -2.60
N GLY A 124 -8.37 19.70 -1.69
CA GLY A 124 -9.58 18.92 -1.97
C GLY A 124 -9.33 17.45 -2.34
N SER A 125 -8.08 17.00 -2.47
CA SER A 125 -7.79 15.59 -2.70
C SER A 125 -7.95 14.76 -1.43
N VAL A 126 -8.11 13.44 -1.61
CA VAL A 126 -8.18 12.47 -0.51
C VAL A 126 -6.80 11.90 -0.25
N VAL A 127 -6.39 11.92 1.02
CA VAL A 127 -5.14 11.31 1.50
C VAL A 127 -5.50 10.14 2.41
N TRP A 128 -4.99 8.96 2.12
CA TRP A 128 -5.12 7.81 2.99
C TRP A 128 -4.05 7.85 4.08
N VAL A 129 -4.46 7.73 5.32
CA VAL A 129 -3.55 7.70 6.46
C VAL A 129 -3.74 6.45 7.30
N LEU A 130 -2.63 5.93 7.81
CA LEU A 130 -2.60 4.99 8.92
C LEU A 130 -2.45 5.81 10.19
N LEU A 131 -3.49 5.82 11.00
CA LEU A 131 -3.56 6.54 12.27
C LEU A 131 -3.32 5.57 13.42
N SER A 132 -2.38 5.90 14.33
CA SER A 132 -2.17 5.21 15.60
C SER A 132 -2.33 6.23 16.71
N VAL A 133 -3.20 5.94 17.69
CA VAL A 133 -3.56 6.88 18.75
C VAL A 133 -3.38 6.22 20.13
N SER A 134 -2.77 6.98 21.02
CA SER A 134 -2.75 6.72 22.46
C SER A 134 -3.23 7.93 23.23
N LEU A 135 -3.59 7.76 24.51
CA LEU A 135 -4.09 8.83 25.35
C LEU A 135 -3.13 9.07 26.53
N PHE A 136 -2.64 10.30 26.61
CA PHE A 136 -1.90 10.74 27.80
C PHE A 136 -2.88 11.15 28.90
N ARG A 137 -2.65 10.61 30.09
CA ARG A 137 -3.41 10.94 31.29
C ARG A 137 -2.47 11.51 32.34
N GLU A 138 -2.94 12.48 33.09
CA GLU A 138 -2.27 13.06 34.24
C GLU A 138 -3.20 12.95 35.43
N ASP A 139 -2.74 12.37 36.52
CA ASP A 139 -3.55 12.06 37.73
C ASP A 139 -4.84 11.31 37.39
N GLY A 140 -4.76 10.38 36.43
CA GLY A 140 -5.90 9.58 35.95
C GLY A 140 -6.86 10.32 35.01
N GLN A 141 -6.69 11.62 34.81
CA GLN A 141 -7.56 12.43 33.94
C GLN A 141 -7.00 12.49 32.49
N PRO A 142 -7.83 12.31 31.45
CA PRO A 142 -7.41 12.46 30.08
C PRO A 142 -6.95 13.89 29.80
N ARG A 143 -5.75 14.04 29.22
CA ARG A 143 -5.19 15.34 28.86
C ARG A 143 -5.20 15.58 27.36
N PHE A 144 -4.60 14.67 26.60
CA PHE A 144 -4.55 14.77 25.16
C PHE A 144 -4.25 13.41 24.52
N PHE A 145 -4.71 13.25 23.30
CA PHE A 145 -4.30 12.15 22.42
C PHE A 145 -2.94 12.43 21.82
N ILE A 146 -2.13 11.39 21.72
CA ILE A 146 -0.89 11.37 20.93
C ILE A 146 -1.21 10.58 19.67
N SER A 147 -1.25 11.28 18.54
CA SER A 147 -1.60 10.72 17.24
C SER A 147 -0.38 10.62 16.35
N GLN A 148 -0.10 9.42 15.84
CA GLN A 148 0.91 9.17 14.81
C GLN A 148 0.16 8.96 13.48
N ILE A 149 0.55 9.70 12.46
CA ILE A 149 -0.15 9.80 11.17
C ILE A 149 0.85 9.47 10.06
N GLN A 150 0.65 8.35 9.40
CA GLN A 150 1.49 7.94 8.28
C GLN A 150 0.69 8.01 6.98
N ASP A 151 1.21 8.70 5.97
CA ASP A 151 0.64 8.68 4.62
C ASP A 151 0.83 7.30 3.99
N ILE A 152 -0.28 6.68 3.62
CA ILE A 152 -0.34 5.37 2.95
C ILE A 152 -1.00 5.46 1.58
N THR A 153 -1.16 6.65 1.03
CA THR A 153 -1.85 6.87 -0.26
C THR A 153 -1.20 6.07 -1.38
N ARG A 154 0.13 6.13 -1.52
CA ARG A 154 0.86 5.35 -2.53
C ARG A 154 0.66 3.84 -2.36
N ARG A 155 0.59 3.35 -1.13
CA ARG A 155 0.32 1.94 -0.85
C ARG A 155 -1.08 1.57 -1.33
N LYS A 156 -2.10 2.38 -1.01
CA LYS A 156 -3.50 2.15 -1.43
C LYS A 156 -3.66 2.20 -2.96
N GLU A 157 -3.00 3.13 -3.62
CA GLU A 157 -3.00 3.22 -5.09
C GLU A 157 -2.37 1.96 -5.72
N SER A 158 -1.23 1.50 -5.19
CA SER A 158 -0.57 0.29 -5.68
C SER A 158 -1.42 -0.97 -5.44
N GLU A 159 -2.05 -1.10 -4.27
CA GLU A 159 -2.98 -2.19 -3.95
C GLU A 159 -4.18 -2.21 -4.92
N ALA A 160 -4.75 -1.04 -5.22
CA ALA A 160 -5.85 -0.91 -6.18
C ALA A 160 -5.44 -1.32 -7.59
N GLN A 161 -4.28 -0.85 -8.08
CA GLN A 161 -3.74 -1.23 -9.39
C GLN A 161 -3.49 -2.74 -9.50
N LEU A 162 -2.90 -3.35 -8.47
CA LEU A 162 -2.68 -4.80 -8.44
C LEU A 162 -3.98 -5.58 -8.46
N SER A 163 -5.00 -5.12 -7.72
CA SER A 163 -6.32 -5.73 -7.70
C SER A 163 -7.00 -5.66 -9.07
N GLU A 164 -6.93 -4.50 -9.73
CA GLU A 164 -7.48 -4.31 -11.07
C GLU A 164 -6.78 -5.20 -12.10
N ALA A 165 -5.44 -5.23 -12.08
CA ALA A 165 -4.67 -6.09 -12.97
C ALA A 165 -4.99 -7.58 -12.75
N ALA A 166 -5.14 -8.03 -11.49
CA ALA A 166 -5.52 -9.39 -11.17
C ALA A 166 -6.93 -9.74 -11.66
N ALA A 167 -7.88 -8.82 -11.53
CA ALA A 167 -9.24 -8.97 -12.07
C ALA A 167 -9.24 -9.09 -13.59
N GLU A 168 -8.45 -8.27 -14.27
CA GLU A 168 -8.33 -8.31 -15.74
C GLU A 168 -7.68 -9.62 -16.21
N ILE A 169 -6.61 -10.08 -15.56
CA ILE A 169 -6.01 -11.39 -15.85
C ILE A 169 -7.02 -12.51 -15.66
N LYS A 170 -7.82 -12.47 -14.60
CA LYS A 170 -8.89 -13.46 -14.36
C LYS A 170 -9.93 -13.41 -15.47
N ARG A 171 -10.36 -12.22 -15.90
CA ARG A 171 -11.30 -12.01 -16.99
C ARG A 171 -10.76 -12.59 -18.31
N LEU A 172 -9.51 -12.26 -18.66
CA LEU A 172 -8.88 -12.79 -19.89
C LEU A 172 -8.73 -14.32 -19.84
N ARG A 173 -8.33 -14.87 -18.69
CA ARG A 173 -8.24 -16.34 -18.52
C ARG A 173 -9.58 -17.05 -18.67
N SER A 174 -10.67 -16.42 -18.25
CA SER A 174 -12.02 -17.01 -18.42
C SER A 174 -12.49 -17.05 -19.89
N GLN A 175 -11.88 -16.21 -20.74
CA GLN A 175 -12.14 -16.22 -22.18
C GLN A 175 -11.28 -17.24 -22.94
N LEU A 176 -10.27 -17.83 -22.29
CA LEU A 176 -9.43 -18.84 -22.93
C LEU A 176 -10.10 -20.20 -22.89
N VAL A 177 -10.36 -20.71 -24.06
CA VAL A 177 -10.89 -22.05 -24.24
C VAL A 177 -9.73 -23.05 -24.24
N LYS A 178 -9.77 -24.08 -23.38
CA LYS A 178 -8.77 -25.14 -23.39
C LYS A 178 -9.01 -26.06 -24.58
N VAL A 179 -8.02 -26.21 -25.45
CA VAL A 179 -8.06 -27.12 -26.58
C VAL A 179 -7.08 -28.27 -26.35
N CYS A 180 -7.54 -29.50 -26.48
CA CYS A 180 -6.66 -30.66 -26.45
C CYS A 180 -5.77 -30.67 -27.70
N ALA A 181 -4.45 -30.63 -27.52
CA ALA A 181 -3.49 -30.61 -28.64
C ALA A 181 -3.61 -31.87 -29.53
N TRP A 182 -4.01 -33.01 -28.93
CA TRP A 182 -4.11 -34.31 -29.57
C TRP A 182 -5.44 -34.56 -30.28
N THR A 183 -6.54 -34.39 -29.52
CA THR A 183 -7.88 -34.69 -30.04
C THR A 183 -8.60 -33.51 -30.63
N LYS A 184 -8.02 -32.30 -30.53
CA LYS A 184 -8.62 -31.01 -30.93
C LYS A 184 -9.99 -30.74 -30.30
N ARG A 185 -10.32 -31.44 -29.21
CA ARG A 185 -11.54 -31.18 -28.44
C ARG A 185 -11.36 -29.95 -27.53
N ILE A 186 -12.47 -29.33 -27.24
CA ILE A 186 -12.54 -28.12 -26.41
C ILE A 186 -13.07 -28.49 -25.04
N HIS A 187 -12.45 -27.99 -23.99
CA HIS A 187 -12.89 -28.21 -22.61
C HIS A 187 -13.76 -27.04 -22.13
N ILE A 188 -15.03 -27.32 -21.90
CA ILE A 188 -16.01 -26.37 -21.36
C ILE A 188 -16.85 -27.07 -20.31
N ASP A 189 -17.15 -26.37 -19.21
CA ASP A 189 -18.01 -26.83 -18.10
C ASP A 189 -17.66 -28.26 -17.61
N GLY A 190 -16.33 -28.52 -17.50
CA GLY A 190 -15.81 -29.80 -17.01
C GLY A 190 -15.82 -30.92 -18.05
N ARG A 191 -16.25 -30.70 -19.30
CA ARG A 191 -16.35 -31.71 -20.36
C ARG A 191 -15.53 -31.38 -21.59
N TRP A 192 -15.03 -32.40 -22.26
CA TRP A 192 -14.34 -32.27 -23.54
C TRP A 192 -15.35 -32.51 -24.67
N ILE A 193 -15.67 -31.43 -25.44
CA ILE A 193 -16.60 -31.50 -26.57
C ILE A 193 -15.83 -31.33 -27.90
N PRO A 194 -16.35 -31.87 -29.02
CA PRO A 194 -15.80 -31.65 -30.35
C PRO A 194 -15.82 -30.17 -30.73
N MET A 195 -14.89 -29.78 -31.61
CA MET A 195 -14.78 -28.38 -32.08
C MET A 195 -16.04 -27.90 -32.80
N ASP A 196 -16.61 -28.76 -33.65
CA ASP A 196 -17.83 -28.47 -34.41
C ASP A 196 -19.05 -28.26 -33.51
N GLU A 197 -19.16 -29.03 -32.44
CA GLU A 197 -20.20 -28.90 -31.42
C GLU A 197 -20.03 -27.54 -30.67
N PHE A 198 -18.80 -27.16 -30.34
CA PHE A 198 -18.51 -25.90 -29.72
C PHE A 198 -18.88 -24.70 -30.62
N LEU A 199 -18.46 -24.72 -31.89
CA LEU A 199 -18.73 -23.65 -32.83
C LEU A 199 -20.23 -23.47 -33.05
N ARG A 200 -20.99 -24.55 -33.09
CA ARG A 200 -22.44 -24.50 -33.29
C ARG A 200 -23.20 -24.04 -32.07
N ASN A 201 -22.89 -24.62 -30.89
CA ASN A 201 -23.70 -24.42 -29.70
C ASN A 201 -23.32 -23.16 -28.91
N TYR A 202 -22.05 -22.75 -28.95
CA TYR A 202 -21.54 -21.62 -28.16
C TYR A 202 -21.26 -20.37 -28.97
N LEU A 203 -20.87 -20.51 -30.25
CA LEU A 203 -20.63 -19.37 -31.13
C LEU A 203 -21.74 -19.18 -32.17
N HIS A 204 -22.75 -20.06 -32.19
CA HIS A 204 -23.89 -20.04 -33.14
C HIS A 204 -23.44 -19.96 -34.60
N LEU A 205 -22.30 -20.59 -34.94
CA LEU A 205 -21.77 -20.63 -36.29
C LEU A 205 -22.27 -21.89 -37.00
N ASN A 206 -22.81 -21.70 -38.21
CA ASN A 206 -23.16 -22.81 -39.07
C ASN A 206 -21.92 -23.28 -39.84
N LEU A 207 -21.52 -24.52 -39.63
CA LEU A 207 -20.37 -25.10 -40.31
C LEU A 207 -20.85 -25.83 -41.60
N THR A 208 -20.22 -25.47 -42.72
CA THR A 208 -20.28 -26.24 -43.95
C THR A 208 -19.04 -27.13 -44.03
N HIS A 209 -19.27 -28.43 -44.27
CA HIS A 209 -18.18 -29.39 -44.44
C HIS A 209 -17.68 -29.29 -45.89
N GLY A 210 -16.44 -28.81 -46.03
CA GLY A 210 -15.69 -28.78 -47.28
C GLY A 210 -14.38 -29.54 -47.13
N MET A 211 -13.93 -30.23 -48.12
CA MET A 211 -12.59 -30.85 -48.11
C MET A 211 -11.59 -29.86 -48.69
N SER A 212 -10.50 -29.57 -47.92
CA SER A 212 -9.38 -28.79 -48.46
C SER A 212 -8.66 -29.56 -49.57
N VAL A 213 -7.98 -28.83 -50.43
CA VAL A 213 -7.19 -29.45 -51.53
C VAL A 213 -6.13 -30.42 -50.97
N GLU A 214 -5.58 -30.14 -49.81
CA GLU A 214 -4.65 -31.05 -49.09
C GLU A 214 -5.36 -32.30 -48.52
N GLY A 215 -6.56 -32.13 -47.96
CA GLY A 215 -7.37 -33.26 -47.46
C GLY A 215 -7.82 -34.18 -48.57
N ALA A 216 -8.13 -33.64 -49.75
CA ALA A 216 -8.46 -34.45 -50.92
C ALA A 216 -7.26 -35.29 -51.43
N ARG A 217 -6.04 -34.79 -51.32
CA ARG A 217 -4.82 -35.53 -51.69
C ARG A 217 -4.47 -36.65 -50.70
N MET A 218 -4.87 -36.52 -49.45
CA MET A 218 -4.62 -37.55 -48.40
C MET A 218 -5.67 -38.67 -48.41
N SER A 219 -6.79 -38.51 -49.06
CA SER A 219 -7.86 -39.48 -49.12
C SER A 219 -7.87 -40.34 -50.40
N ASP A 220 -6.87 -40.15 -51.29
CA ASP A 220 -6.72 -41.00 -52.47
C ASP A 220 -5.82 -42.21 -52.11
N PRO A 221 -6.38 -43.43 -51.98
CA PRO A 221 -5.59 -44.65 -51.70
C PRO A 221 -4.92 -45.07 -53.00
N GLN A 222 -3.59 -45.08 -53.02
CA GLN A 222 -2.82 -45.78 -54.06
C GLN A 222 -2.98 -47.29 -53.90
#